data_7cae8bd4ba03638c39b0bfec838169cb
#
_entry.id   7cae8bd4ba03638c39b0bfec838169cb
#
_cell.length_a   1.000
_cell.length_b   1.000
_cell.length_c   1.000
_cell.angle_alpha   90.00
_cell.angle_beta   90.00
_cell.angle_gamma   90.00
#
_symmetry.space_group_name_H-M   'P 1'
#
loop_
_entity.id
_entity.type
_entity.pdbx_description
1 polymer ?
#
loop_
_entity_poly.entity_id
_entity_poly.type
_entity_poly.pdbx_seq_one_letter_code
_entity_poly.pdbx_strand_id
1 'polypeptide(L)'
;MDLLLINGPNLNFLGIRELEKYGETDYTTLLKLLDNKAKALDMEIEHFQSNIEGELVNFIQSIHHSLDSWVVINPGAFTHTSIALRDALNTLSAQNKIIEVHISNIEEREDYRKFNLIKEFCEISIIGEGIEGYFQALDYINDK
;
A
#
# COMPACT_ATOMS: atom_id res chain seq x y z
N MET A 1 -17.86 -3.75 1.37
CA MET A 1 -16.66 -3.60 2.21
C MET A 1 -15.77 -2.56 1.54
N ASP A 2 -15.32 -1.63 2.31
CA ASP A 2 -14.53 -0.53 1.78
C ASP A 2 -13.04 -0.82 1.94
N LEU A 3 -12.33 -0.68 0.85
CA LEU A 3 -10.88 -0.88 0.78
C LEU A 3 -10.23 0.43 0.32
N LEU A 4 -9.25 0.87 1.09
CA LEU A 4 -8.46 2.06 0.77
C LEU A 4 -7.07 1.62 0.35
N LEU A 5 -6.69 1.93 -0.90
CA LEU A 5 -5.36 1.62 -1.42
C LEU A 5 -4.52 2.90 -1.48
N ILE A 6 -3.44 2.92 -0.71
CA ILE A 6 -2.54 4.06 -0.59
C ILE A 6 -1.19 3.71 -1.19
N ASN A 7 -0.76 4.48 -2.18
CA ASN A 7 0.54 4.34 -2.82
C ASN A 7 1.39 5.59 -2.62
N GLY A 8 2.60 5.39 -2.14
CA GLY A 8 3.56 6.44 -1.86
C GLY A 8 4.38 6.88 -3.07
N PRO A 9 5.56 7.50 -2.82
CA PRO A 9 6.35 8.15 -3.85
C PRO A 9 6.82 7.16 -4.91
N ASN A 10 6.82 7.66 -6.15
CA ASN A 10 7.29 6.98 -7.35
C ASN A 10 6.41 5.82 -7.85
N LEU A 11 5.37 5.43 -7.12
CA LEU A 11 4.49 4.35 -7.58
C LEU A 11 3.70 4.76 -8.85
N ASN A 12 3.48 6.06 -9.05
CA ASN A 12 2.89 6.59 -10.29
C ASN A 12 3.79 6.38 -11.52
N PHE A 13 5.09 6.08 -11.32
CA PHE A 13 6.03 5.75 -12.40
C PHE A 13 6.19 4.24 -12.62
N LEU A 14 5.30 3.45 -12.08
CA LEU A 14 5.28 2.02 -12.32
C LEU A 14 5.16 1.75 -13.83
N GLY A 15 5.97 0.81 -14.35
CA GLY A 15 6.05 0.51 -15.78
C GLY A 15 6.96 1.44 -16.59
N ILE A 16 7.51 2.47 -15.97
CA ILE A 16 8.40 3.46 -16.62
C ILE A 16 9.83 3.33 -16.12
N ARG A 17 10.02 3.04 -14.81
CA ARG A 17 11.35 2.97 -14.18
C ARG A 17 11.63 1.55 -13.67
N GLU A 18 12.93 1.20 -13.63
CA GLU A 18 13.42 -0.02 -12.98
C GLU A 18 12.54 -1.25 -13.23
N LEU A 19 12.26 -1.56 -14.51
CA LEU A 19 11.37 -2.65 -14.93
C LEU A 19 11.76 -4.00 -14.33
N GLU A 20 13.03 -4.21 -14.04
CA GLU A 20 13.56 -5.42 -13.40
C GLU A 20 13.02 -5.63 -11.99
N LYS A 21 12.75 -4.52 -11.27
CA LYS A 21 12.28 -4.54 -9.88
C LYS A 21 10.75 -4.43 -9.77
N TYR A 22 10.11 -3.68 -10.68
CA TYR A 22 8.71 -3.29 -10.57
C TYR A 22 7.83 -3.82 -11.69
N GLY A 23 8.42 -4.45 -12.74
CA GLY A 23 7.69 -4.97 -13.89
C GLY A 23 7.30 -3.90 -14.92
N GLU A 24 6.60 -4.33 -15.96
CA GLU A 24 6.25 -3.50 -17.12
C GLU A 24 4.83 -2.93 -17.06
N THR A 25 3.98 -3.44 -16.18
CA THR A 25 2.61 -2.94 -15.99
C THR A 25 2.66 -1.52 -15.44
N ASP A 26 2.03 -0.58 -16.13
CA ASP A 26 1.97 0.80 -15.65
C ASP A 26 0.95 0.99 -14.52
N TYR A 27 1.04 2.13 -13.85
CA TYR A 27 0.19 2.43 -12.69
C TYR A 27 -1.30 2.47 -13.04
N THR A 28 -1.65 3.12 -14.15
CA THR A 28 -3.05 3.21 -14.60
C THR A 28 -3.64 1.83 -14.88
N THR A 29 -2.88 0.96 -15.53
CA THR A 29 -3.30 -0.42 -15.82
C THR A 29 -3.47 -1.22 -14.53
N LEU A 30 -2.52 -1.07 -13.58
CA LEU A 30 -2.62 -1.73 -12.27
C LEU A 30 -3.92 -1.35 -11.57
N LEU A 31 -4.27 -0.05 -11.53
CA LEU A 31 -5.50 0.38 -10.89
C LEU A 31 -6.75 -0.24 -11.53
N LYS A 32 -6.79 -0.30 -12.86
CA LYS A 32 -7.92 -0.94 -13.57
C LYS A 32 -8.05 -2.41 -13.25
N LEU A 33 -6.92 -3.13 -13.18
CA LEU A 33 -6.92 -4.56 -12.83
C LEU A 33 -7.40 -4.77 -11.39
N LEU A 34 -7.00 -3.90 -10.47
CA LEU A 34 -7.43 -3.96 -9.07
C LEU A 34 -8.91 -3.61 -8.93
N ASP A 35 -9.41 -2.62 -9.67
CA ASP A 35 -10.84 -2.29 -9.70
C ASP A 35 -11.67 -3.48 -10.16
N ASN A 36 -11.22 -4.15 -11.22
CA ASN A 36 -11.90 -5.34 -11.75
C ASN A 36 -11.93 -6.48 -10.73
N LYS A 37 -10.80 -6.72 -10.06
CA LYS A 37 -10.74 -7.76 -9.02
C LYS A 37 -11.60 -7.40 -7.82
N ALA A 38 -11.54 -6.17 -7.34
CA ALA A 38 -12.35 -5.71 -6.22
C ALA A 38 -13.84 -5.89 -6.52
N LYS A 39 -14.26 -5.50 -7.73
CA LYS A 39 -15.65 -5.69 -8.18
C LYS A 39 -16.05 -7.17 -8.20
N ALA A 40 -15.17 -8.05 -8.66
CA ALA A 40 -15.44 -9.48 -8.67
C ALA A 40 -15.56 -10.08 -7.26
N LEU A 41 -14.95 -9.45 -6.27
CA LEU A 41 -15.01 -9.82 -4.85
C LEU A 41 -16.06 -9.05 -4.06
N ASP A 42 -16.90 -8.28 -4.74
CA ASP A 42 -17.93 -7.42 -4.11
C ASP A 42 -17.34 -6.41 -3.11
N MET A 43 -16.20 -5.82 -3.48
CA MET A 43 -15.50 -4.80 -2.70
C MET A 43 -15.55 -3.46 -3.41
N GLU A 44 -15.63 -2.37 -2.65
CA GLU A 44 -15.41 -1.01 -3.14
C GLU A 44 -13.99 -0.58 -2.79
N ILE A 45 -13.25 -0.10 -3.79
CA ILE A 45 -11.85 0.33 -3.64
C ILE A 45 -11.71 1.81 -3.95
N GLU A 46 -11.07 2.54 -3.05
CA GLU A 46 -10.65 3.92 -3.26
C GLU A 46 -9.12 3.97 -3.35
N HIS A 47 -8.62 4.64 -4.39
CA HIS A 47 -7.19 4.76 -4.65
C HIS A 47 -6.68 6.16 -4.28
N PHE A 48 -5.53 6.20 -3.63
CA PHE A 48 -4.80 7.44 -3.39
C PHE A 48 -3.31 7.23 -3.65
N GLN A 49 -2.68 8.16 -4.36
CA GLN A 49 -1.24 8.15 -4.60
C GLN A 49 -0.69 9.57 -4.43
N SER A 50 0.44 9.69 -3.75
CA SER A 50 1.18 10.95 -3.69
C SER A 50 2.67 10.71 -3.50
N ASN A 51 3.47 11.61 -4.06
CA ASN A 51 4.90 11.72 -3.80
C ASN A 51 5.20 12.61 -2.57
N ILE A 52 4.18 13.25 -2.02
CA ILE A 52 4.31 14.25 -0.96
C ILE A 52 3.91 13.62 0.38
N GLU A 53 4.86 13.54 1.30
CA GLU A 53 4.66 12.92 2.62
C GLU A 53 3.44 13.49 3.36
N GLY A 54 3.32 14.82 3.39
CA GLY A 54 2.21 15.50 4.07
C GLY A 54 0.85 15.18 3.47
N GLU A 55 0.76 14.97 2.16
CA GLU A 55 -0.50 14.56 1.52
C GLU A 55 -0.92 13.16 1.93
N LEU A 56 0.03 12.24 2.07
CA LEU A 56 -0.24 10.89 2.57
C LEU A 56 -0.73 10.92 4.01
N VAL A 57 -0.10 11.73 4.86
CA VAL A 57 -0.53 11.92 6.25
C VAL A 57 -1.94 12.52 6.30
N ASN A 58 -2.21 13.55 5.50
CA ASN A 58 -3.53 14.19 5.43
C ASN A 58 -4.60 13.21 4.97
N PHE A 59 -4.31 12.38 3.98
CA PHE A 59 -5.25 11.37 3.51
C PHE A 59 -5.57 10.33 4.59
N ILE A 60 -4.55 9.83 5.29
CA ILE A 60 -4.73 8.89 6.40
C ILE A 60 -5.59 9.51 7.51
N GLN A 61 -5.36 10.78 7.83
CA GLN A 61 -6.19 11.48 8.81
C GLN A 61 -7.64 11.65 8.35
N SER A 62 -7.86 11.87 7.05
CA SER A 62 -9.22 12.03 6.49
C SER A 62 -10.06 10.76 6.58
N ILE A 63 -9.43 9.60 6.56
CA ILE A 63 -10.12 8.29 6.64
C ILE A 63 -10.23 7.76 8.07
N HIS A 64 -9.76 8.48 9.06
CA HIS A 64 -9.79 8.05 10.47
C HIS A 64 -11.19 7.70 10.97
N HIS A 65 -12.23 8.27 10.37
CA HIS A 65 -13.61 7.99 10.73
C HIS A 65 -14.26 6.85 9.93
N SER A 66 -13.54 6.28 8.96
CA SER A 66 -14.02 5.14 8.18
C SER A 66 -13.78 3.86 8.97
N LEU A 67 -14.69 3.56 9.88
CA LEU A 67 -14.61 2.38 10.73
C LEU A 67 -14.76 1.10 9.89
N ASP A 68 -14.03 0.07 10.27
CA ASP A 68 -14.08 -1.27 9.65
C ASP A 68 -13.58 -1.36 8.20
N SER A 69 -12.96 -0.30 7.67
CA SER A 69 -12.32 -0.34 6.36
C SER A 69 -10.96 -1.02 6.44
N TRP A 70 -10.61 -1.74 5.36
CA TRP A 70 -9.25 -2.23 5.18
C TRP A 70 -8.40 -1.16 4.51
N VAL A 71 -7.13 -1.10 4.90
CA VAL A 71 -6.13 -0.22 4.28
C VAL A 71 -5.01 -1.08 3.72
N VAL A 72 -4.79 -0.99 2.41
CA VAL A 72 -3.62 -1.58 1.76
C VAL A 72 -2.67 -0.43 1.43
N ILE A 73 -1.46 -0.49 1.94
CA ILE A 73 -0.48 0.59 1.75
C ILE A 73 0.84 0.08 1.20
N ASN A 74 1.29 0.74 0.15
CA ASN A 74 2.68 0.67 -0.30
C ASN A 74 3.29 2.06 -0.10
N PRO A 75 4.02 2.29 1.00
CA PRO A 75 4.55 3.63 1.31
C PRO A 75 5.75 4.01 0.45
N GLY A 76 6.23 3.09 -0.40
CA GLY A 76 7.46 3.33 -1.14
C GLY A 76 8.64 3.55 -0.19
N ALA A 77 9.54 4.46 -0.54
CA ALA A 77 10.73 4.75 0.26
C ALA A 77 10.40 5.36 1.64
N PHE A 78 9.21 5.93 1.83
CA PHE A 78 8.79 6.43 3.15
C PHE A 78 8.68 5.33 4.21
N THR A 79 8.61 4.07 3.81
CA THR A 79 8.70 2.91 4.71
C THR A 79 9.94 2.98 5.62
N HIS A 80 11.04 3.52 5.09
CA HIS A 80 12.35 3.51 5.73
C HIS A 80 12.69 4.83 6.43
N THR A 81 11.95 5.89 6.17
CA THR A 81 12.35 7.26 6.56
C THR A 81 11.27 8.06 7.26
N SER A 82 9.99 7.78 7.02
CA SER A 82 8.92 8.65 7.51
C SER A 82 8.37 8.21 8.85
N ILE A 83 8.85 8.84 9.91
CA ILE A 83 8.26 8.72 11.23
C ILE A 83 6.87 9.36 11.25
N ALA A 84 6.68 10.46 10.50
CA ALA A 84 5.38 11.12 10.41
C ALA A 84 4.30 10.18 9.84
N LEU A 85 4.63 9.44 8.78
CA LEU A 85 3.72 8.44 8.21
C LEU A 85 3.46 7.29 9.17
N ARG A 86 4.50 6.81 9.84
CA ARG A 86 4.39 5.80 10.91
C ARG A 86 3.39 6.23 11.98
N ASP A 87 3.51 7.47 12.47
CA ASP A 87 2.63 7.99 13.52
C ASP A 87 1.17 8.09 13.06
N ALA A 88 0.95 8.53 11.82
CA ALA A 88 -0.39 8.57 11.22
C ALA A 88 -1.01 7.18 11.14
N LEU A 89 -0.26 6.19 10.67
CA LEU A 89 -0.73 4.79 10.57
C LEU A 89 -0.99 4.18 11.94
N ASN A 90 -0.18 4.51 12.95
CA ASN A 90 -0.42 4.06 14.32
C ASN A 90 -1.79 4.54 14.84
N THR A 91 -2.15 5.77 14.54
CA THR A 91 -3.47 6.31 14.90
C THR A 91 -4.60 5.52 14.22
N LEU A 92 -4.40 5.16 12.96
CA LEU A 92 -5.38 4.43 12.17
C LEU A 92 -5.51 2.96 12.62
N SER A 93 -4.39 2.32 12.99
CA SER A 93 -4.35 0.89 13.32
C SER A 93 -5.23 0.49 14.51
N ALA A 94 -5.63 1.44 15.34
CA ALA A 94 -6.56 1.19 16.44
C ALA A 94 -7.98 0.89 15.95
N GLN A 95 -8.33 1.25 14.72
CA GLN A 95 -9.67 1.17 14.16
C GLN A 95 -9.74 0.38 12.86
N ASN A 96 -8.65 0.32 12.11
CA ASN A 96 -8.59 -0.26 10.78
C ASN A 96 -7.54 -1.36 10.72
N LYS A 97 -7.75 -2.30 9.81
CA LYS A 97 -6.79 -3.35 9.51
C LYS A 97 -5.91 -2.90 8.36
N ILE A 98 -4.62 -3.00 8.53
CA ILE A 98 -3.63 -2.50 7.58
C ILE A 98 -2.84 -3.66 6.99
N ILE A 99 -2.72 -3.69 5.67
CA ILE A 99 -1.85 -4.61 4.94
C ILE A 99 -0.76 -3.79 4.26
N GLU A 100 0.48 -4.15 4.50
CA GLU A 100 1.63 -3.57 3.83
C GLU A 100 1.96 -4.35 2.55
N VAL A 101 2.20 -3.64 1.44
CA VAL A 101 2.63 -4.23 0.17
C VAL A 101 3.89 -3.55 -0.32
N HIS A 102 4.88 -4.33 -0.73
CA HIS A 102 6.07 -3.88 -1.45
C HIS A 102 6.27 -4.74 -2.68
N ILE A 103 6.41 -4.10 -3.85
CA ILE A 103 6.60 -4.78 -5.13
C ILE A 103 7.94 -5.50 -5.16
N SER A 104 9.02 -4.79 -4.79
CA SER A 104 10.36 -5.39 -4.69
C SER A 104 10.57 -6.03 -3.32
N ASN A 105 11.54 -6.96 -3.23
CA ASN A 105 11.98 -7.46 -1.94
C ASN A 105 12.92 -6.44 -1.28
N ILE A 106 12.36 -5.57 -0.45
CA ILE A 106 13.09 -4.51 0.24
C ILE A 106 14.16 -5.04 1.20
N GLU A 107 14.01 -6.27 1.66
CA GLU A 107 14.98 -6.91 2.57
C GLU A 107 16.26 -7.37 1.86
N GLU A 108 16.21 -7.52 0.53
CA GLU A 108 17.33 -7.93 -0.32
C GLU A 108 17.97 -6.78 -1.09
N ARG A 109 17.56 -5.55 -0.82
CA ARG A 109 18.10 -4.34 -1.45
C ARG A 109 19.18 -3.71 -0.56
N GLU A 110 19.40 -2.39 -0.67
CA GLU A 110 20.39 -1.66 0.13
C GLU A 110 20.08 -1.76 1.63
N ASP A 111 21.11 -1.73 2.48
CA ASP A 111 20.96 -1.92 3.94
C ASP A 111 20.00 -0.91 4.57
N TYR A 112 19.95 0.34 4.08
CA TYR A 112 19.02 1.35 4.62
C TYR A 112 17.55 1.01 4.36
N ARG A 113 17.24 0.08 3.43
CA ARG A 113 15.87 -0.40 3.16
C ARG A 113 15.42 -1.52 4.09
N LYS A 114 16.28 -1.98 4.99
CA LYS A 114 15.93 -3.00 6.00
C LYS A 114 15.14 -2.42 7.16
N PHE A 115 15.19 -1.10 7.36
CA PHE A 115 14.35 -0.44 8.35
C PHE A 115 12.92 -0.34 7.83
N ASN A 116 12.00 -0.98 8.51
CA ASN A 116 10.59 -0.91 8.20
C ASN A 116 9.85 -0.30 9.39
N LEU A 117 9.46 0.97 9.25
CA LEU A 117 8.87 1.75 10.32
C LEU A 117 7.39 1.45 10.55
N ILE A 118 6.71 0.78 9.62
CA ILE A 118 5.25 0.59 9.67
C ILE A 118 4.81 -0.86 9.92
N LYS A 119 5.70 -1.83 9.74
CA LYS A 119 5.38 -3.26 9.77
C LYS A 119 4.62 -3.67 11.04
N GLU A 120 4.98 -3.11 12.18
CA GLU A 120 4.35 -3.47 13.46
C GLU A 120 2.87 -3.09 13.56
N PHE A 121 2.38 -2.17 12.71
CA PHE A 121 0.97 -1.78 12.66
C PHE A 121 0.18 -2.56 11.63
N CYS A 122 0.83 -3.41 10.86
CA CYS A 122 0.20 -4.15 9.77
C CYS A 122 -0.18 -5.55 10.22
N GLU A 123 -1.36 -5.98 9.80
CA GLU A 123 -1.82 -7.35 10.06
C GLU A 123 -0.95 -8.36 9.31
N ILE A 124 -0.62 -8.05 8.06
CA ILE A 124 0.36 -8.80 7.28
C ILE A 124 1.20 -7.86 6.42
N SER A 125 2.37 -8.34 6.03
CA SER A 125 3.27 -7.66 5.07
C SER A 125 3.51 -8.59 3.89
N ILE A 126 3.22 -8.11 2.68
CA ILE A 126 3.42 -8.85 1.44
C ILE A 126 4.58 -8.16 0.71
N ILE A 127 5.71 -8.84 0.62
CA ILE A 127 6.98 -8.24 0.18
C ILE A 127 7.59 -9.07 -0.94
N GLY A 128 7.97 -8.43 -2.05
CA GLY A 128 8.71 -9.07 -3.12
C GLY A 128 7.90 -9.91 -4.10
N GLU A 129 6.60 -9.75 -4.14
CA GLU A 129 5.70 -10.51 -5.02
C GLU A 129 5.33 -9.76 -6.32
N GLY A 130 6.05 -8.66 -6.63
CA GLY A 130 5.70 -7.82 -7.75
C GLY A 130 4.31 -7.19 -7.54
N ILE A 131 3.62 -6.89 -8.63
CA ILE A 131 2.25 -6.34 -8.55
C ILE A 131 1.25 -7.36 -8.01
N GLU A 132 1.56 -8.66 -8.08
CA GLU A 132 0.73 -9.71 -7.51
C GLU A 132 0.48 -9.52 -6.01
N GLY A 133 1.39 -8.84 -5.31
CA GLY A 133 1.22 -8.51 -3.90
C GLY A 133 -0.06 -7.75 -3.60
N TYR A 134 -0.47 -6.85 -4.49
CA TYR A 134 -1.74 -6.14 -4.35
C TYR A 134 -2.94 -7.06 -4.50
N PHE A 135 -2.89 -7.99 -5.46
CA PHE A 135 -3.97 -8.96 -5.67
C PHE A 135 -4.08 -9.93 -4.50
N GLN A 136 -2.93 -10.36 -3.97
CA GLN A 136 -2.88 -11.20 -2.77
C GLN A 136 -3.50 -10.49 -1.55
N ALA A 137 -3.30 -9.18 -1.42
CA ALA A 137 -3.93 -8.40 -0.36
C ALA A 137 -5.46 -8.44 -0.47
N LEU A 138 -6.01 -8.28 -1.68
CA LEU A 138 -7.46 -8.37 -1.90
C LEU A 138 -7.99 -9.77 -1.58
N ASP A 139 -7.28 -10.82 -1.99
CA ASP A 139 -7.66 -12.20 -1.66
C ASP A 139 -7.66 -12.44 -0.15
N TYR A 140 -6.63 -11.95 0.54
CA TYR A 140 -6.54 -12.05 1.99
C TYR A 140 -7.74 -11.38 2.69
N ILE A 141 -8.12 -10.19 2.22
CA ILE A 141 -9.29 -9.47 2.75
C ILE A 141 -10.57 -10.27 2.52
N ASN A 142 -10.72 -10.83 1.33
CA ASN A 142 -11.91 -11.60 0.97
C ASN A 142 -12.10 -12.85 1.84
N ASP A 143 -11.00 -13.42 2.33
CA ASP A 143 -11.00 -14.63 3.15
C ASP A 143 -11.31 -14.35 4.64
N LYS A 144 -11.50 -13.08 5.03
CA LYS A 144 -11.82 -12.67 6.42
C LYS A 144 -13.28 -12.39 6.64
#